data_9d3a85330ded45b09585624e8d1014af
#
_entry.id   9d3a85330ded45b09585624e8d1014af
#
_cell.length_a   1.000
_cell.length_b   1.000
_cell.length_c   1.000
_cell.angle_alpha   90.00
_cell.angle_beta   90.00
_cell.angle_gamma   90.00
#
_symmetry.space_group_name_H-M   'P 1'
#
loop_
_entity.id
_entity.type
_entity.pdbx_description
1 polymer ?
#
loop_
_entity_poly.entity_id
_entity_poly.type
_entity_poly.pdbx_seq_one_letter_code
_entity_poly.pdbx_strand_id
1 'polypeptide(L)'
;GQITRTGQMLPFRRGYEKIMKDVDAPIIPIHLDGVWGSIFSYAKTRFFWKLPRHIPYRVTVSYGAALPHDATPVKVREAVQELGADAWAYRKRYMKPLHRSLVRAFRKHPFRFFAADAKRGSASCGGALVGTVALSQVLRHRWEGQEMVGILMPPTVAGALVNYAALLTGRVPVNLNYTLSAEALRSCIEQCNIRTVVTSKAFIEQLKLDVPVETILLEDVAKSIGAVNKLAAALAAALLPVGFL
;
A
#
# COMPACT_ATOMS: atom_id res chain seq x y z
N GLY A 1 2.20 -13.69 -31.63
CA GLY A 1 1.54 -13.32 -30.38
C GLY A 1 0.29 -12.52 -30.62
N GLN A 2 -0.65 -12.54 -29.68
CA GLN A 2 -1.87 -11.73 -29.73
C GLN A 2 -1.87 -10.73 -28.57
N ILE A 3 -2.44 -9.56 -28.83
CA ILE A 3 -2.67 -8.58 -27.76
C ILE A 3 -3.79 -9.12 -26.87
N THR A 4 -3.50 -9.29 -25.57
CA THR A 4 -4.49 -9.76 -24.60
C THR A 4 -5.65 -8.76 -24.44
N ARG A 5 -6.86 -9.27 -24.29
CA ARG A 5 -8.05 -8.45 -23.99
C ARG A 5 -8.29 -8.28 -22.50
N THR A 6 -7.67 -9.11 -21.68
CA THR A 6 -7.87 -9.15 -20.22
C THR A 6 -6.69 -8.56 -19.42
N GLY A 7 -5.54 -8.35 -20.05
CA GLY A 7 -4.30 -7.98 -19.37
C GLY A 7 -3.52 -9.17 -18.83
N GLN A 8 -4.09 -10.37 -18.91
CA GLN A 8 -3.43 -11.59 -18.44
C GLN A 8 -2.62 -12.23 -19.56
N MET A 9 -1.52 -12.89 -19.21
CA MET A 9 -0.71 -13.66 -20.14
C MET A 9 -1.48 -14.93 -20.56
N LEU A 10 -1.74 -15.06 -21.85
CA LEU A 10 -2.35 -16.24 -22.40
C LEU A 10 -1.37 -17.43 -22.43
N PRO A 11 -1.87 -18.68 -22.51
CA PRO A 11 -1.02 -19.84 -22.74
C PRO A 11 -0.18 -19.67 -24.01
N PHE A 12 1.09 -20.06 -23.96
CA PHE A 12 1.95 -20.03 -25.12
C PHE A 12 1.60 -21.18 -26.05
N ARG A 13 1.49 -20.87 -27.33
CA ARG A 13 1.21 -21.88 -28.36
C ARG A 13 2.51 -22.56 -28.80
N ARG A 14 2.41 -23.81 -29.24
CA ARG A 14 3.53 -24.61 -29.70
C ARG A 14 4.18 -24.15 -31.02
N GLY A 15 3.76 -22.99 -31.53
CA GLY A 15 4.27 -22.48 -32.82
C GLY A 15 5.78 -22.23 -32.84
N TYR A 16 6.37 -21.79 -31.72
CA TYR A 16 7.82 -21.59 -31.66
C TYR A 16 8.60 -22.91 -31.65
N GLU A 17 8.04 -24.01 -31.14
CA GLU A 17 8.67 -25.35 -31.22
C GLU A 17 8.94 -25.77 -32.66
N LYS A 18 8.04 -25.39 -33.57
CA LYS A 18 8.24 -25.64 -35.01
C LYS A 18 9.36 -24.78 -35.59
N ILE A 19 9.51 -23.54 -35.08
CA ILE A 19 10.57 -22.63 -35.52
C ILE A 19 11.92 -23.11 -34.99
N MET A 20 11.95 -23.60 -33.74
CA MET A 20 13.17 -24.06 -33.08
C MET A 20 13.59 -25.49 -33.49
N LYS A 21 12.73 -26.21 -34.22
CA LYS A 21 13.07 -27.53 -34.72
C LYS A 21 14.30 -27.42 -35.63
N ASP A 22 15.32 -28.20 -35.32
CA ASP A 22 16.60 -28.24 -36.02
C ASP A 22 17.45 -26.93 -35.93
N VAL A 23 17.11 -26.05 -34.94
CA VAL A 23 17.87 -24.82 -34.67
C VAL A 23 18.53 -24.95 -33.30
N ASP A 24 19.84 -24.93 -33.26
CA ASP A 24 20.64 -24.95 -32.04
C ASP A 24 20.87 -23.50 -31.55
N ALA A 25 19.84 -22.86 -31.04
CA ALA A 25 19.89 -21.50 -30.49
C ALA A 25 19.10 -21.42 -29.17
N PRO A 26 19.59 -20.69 -28.19
CA PRO A 26 18.86 -20.53 -26.92
C PRO A 26 17.60 -19.70 -27.09
N ILE A 27 16.59 -20.01 -26.27
CA ILE A 27 15.35 -19.22 -26.18
C ILE A 27 15.54 -18.18 -25.07
N ILE A 28 15.46 -16.89 -25.41
CA ILE A 28 15.55 -15.81 -24.44
C ILE A 28 14.13 -15.35 -24.08
N PRO A 29 13.63 -15.60 -22.84
CA PRO A 29 12.34 -15.09 -22.41
C PRO A 29 12.41 -13.58 -22.21
N ILE A 30 11.38 -12.88 -22.70
CA ILE A 30 11.28 -11.42 -22.59
C ILE A 30 9.91 -11.05 -22.03
N HIS A 31 9.90 -10.18 -21.02
CA HIS A 31 8.67 -9.61 -20.46
C HIS A 31 8.60 -8.10 -20.70
N LEU A 32 7.43 -7.64 -21.13
CA LEU A 32 7.09 -6.22 -21.32
C LEU A 32 6.13 -5.77 -20.23
N ASP A 33 6.62 -4.95 -19.29
CA ASP A 33 5.79 -4.35 -18.25
C ASP A 33 5.41 -2.89 -18.58
N GLY A 34 4.25 -2.46 -18.08
CA GLY A 34 3.76 -1.11 -18.28
C GLY A 34 2.92 -0.89 -19.55
N VAL A 35 2.84 -1.87 -20.45
CA VAL A 35 2.10 -1.74 -21.72
C VAL A 35 0.58 -1.78 -21.52
N TRP A 36 0.10 -2.49 -20.48
CA TRP A 36 -1.33 -2.56 -20.17
C TRP A 36 -1.85 -1.22 -19.65
N GLY A 37 -2.90 -0.70 -20.27
CA GLY A 37 -3.43 0.65 -20.02
C GLY A 37 -2.96 1.69 -21.03
N SER A 38 -1.98 1.36 -21.89
CA SER A 38 -1.58 2.21 -23.00
C SER A 38 -2.68 2.31 -24.06
N ILE A 39 -2.52 3.24 -25.01
CA ILE A 39 -3.41 3.35 -26.17
C ILE A 39 -3.44 2.07 -27.01
N PHE A 40 -2.37 1.28 -27.00
CA PHE A 40 -2.22 0.02 -27.72
C PHE A 40 -2.74 -1.22 -26.94
N SER A 41 -3.49 -1.04 -25.87
CA SER A 41 -4.06 -2.14 -25.09
C SER A 41 -5.59 -2.13 -25.10
N TYR A 42 -6.21 -3.26 -24.79
CA TYR A 42 -7.67 -3.35 -24.61
C TYR A 42 -8.15 -2.92 -23.20
N ALA A 43 -7.30 -2.32 -22.39
CA ALA A 43 -7.73 -1.83 -21.08
C ALA A 43 -8.94 -0.89 -21.23
N LYS A 44 -9.97 -1.08 -20.40
CA LYS A 44 -11.27 -0.40 -20.48
C LYS A 44 -12.07 -0.70 -21.76
N THR A 45 -11.89 -1.90 -22.33
CA THR A 45 -12.62 -2.40 -23.52
C THR A 45 -12.43 -1.58 -24.79
N ARG A 46 -11.57 -0.55 -24.81
CA ARG A 46 -11.32 0.30 -25.97
C ARG A 46 -9.88 0.16 -26.43
N PHE A 47 -9.68 -0.05 -27.72
CA PHE A 47 -8.38 -0.07 -28.39
C PHE A 47 -8.21 1.24 -29.18
N PHE A 48 -7.06 1.89 -29.09
CA PHE A 48 -6.69 3.16 -29.71
C PHE A 48 -7.44 4.42 -29.20
N TRP A 49 -8.73 4.41 -29.08
CA TRP A 49 -9.55 5.58 -28.71
C TRP A 49 -9.52 5.88 -27.20
N LYS A 50 -8.31 6.14 -26.69
CA LYS A 50 -8.06 6.49 -25.28
C LYS A 50 -7.02 7.60 -25.23
N LEU A 51 -7.27 8.62 -24.41
CA LEU A 51 -6.23 9.57 -24.04
C LEU A 51 -5.15 8.87 -23.21
N PRO A 52 -3.86 9.04 -23.54
CA PRO A 52 -2.78 8.48 -22.72
C PRO A 52 -2.82 9.09 -21.32
N ARG A 53 -2.68 8.26 -20.30
CA ARG A 53 -2.67 8.73 -18.91
C ARG A 53 -1.37 9.44 -18.52
N HIS A 54 -0.30 9.10 -19.20
CA HIS A 54 1.05 9.63 -18.97
C HIS A 54 1.79 9.73 -20.31
N ILE A 55 2.52 10.81 -20.51
CA ILE A 55 3.44 11.02 -21.64
C ILE A 55 4.77 11.52 -21.04
N PRO A 56 5.92 10.82 -21.28
CA PRO A 56 6.08 9.56 -22.01
C PRO A 56 5.53 8.34 -21.23
N TYR A 57 5.19 7.30 -21.96
CA TYR A 57 4.76 6.02 -21.38
C TYR A 57 6.02 5.23 -20.98
N ARG A 58 6.11 4.85 -19.71
CA ARG A 58 7.23 4.03 -19.23
C ARG A 58 6.92 2.56 -19.49
N VAL A 59 7.79 1.93 -20.27
CA VAL A 59 7.77 0.49 -20.51
C VAL A 59 9.07 -0.09 -19.99
N THR A 60 8.96 -1.15 -19.19
CA THR A 60 10.12 -1.94 -18.75
C THR A 60 10.22 -3.19 -19.61
N VAL A 61 11.37 -3.42 -20.18
CA VAL A 61 11.71 -4.65 -20.93
C VAL A 61 12.66 -5.45 -20.08
N SER A 62 12.24 -6.65 -19.66
CA SER A 62 13.04 -7.55 -18.86
C SER A 62 13.45 -8.76 -19.70
N TYR A 63 14.74 -9.08 -19.70
CA TYR A 63 15.33 -10.24 -20.38
C TYR A 63 15.65 -11.29 -19.32
N GLY A 64 15.26 -12.54 -19.54
CA GLY A 64 15.57 -13.66 -18.65
C GLY A 64 16.81 -14.43 -19.07
N ALA A 65 17.16 -15.39 -18.24
CA ALA A 65 18.21 -16.36 -18.56
C ALA A 65 17.87 -17.16 -19.83
N ALA A 66 18.89 -17.52 -20.59
CA ALA A 66 18.73 -18.36 -21.76
C ALA A 66 18.16 -19.73 -21.38
N LEU A 67 17.12 -20.16 -22.06
CA LEU A 67 16.54 -21.49 -21.96
C LEU A 67 17.05 -22.36 -23.13
N PRO A 68 17.10 -23.68 -22.97
CA PRO A 68 17.48 -24.57 -24.05
C PRO A 68 16.46 -24.52 -25.21
N HIS A 69 16.91 -24.81 -26.40
CA HIS A 69 16.13 -24.74 -27.66
C HIS A 69 14.86 -25.63 -27.63
N ASP A 70 14.87 -26.70 -26.84
CA ASP A 70 13.78 -27.68 -26.68
C ASP A 70 12.86 -27.35 -25.50
N ALA A 71 13.02 -26.18 -24.84
CA ALA A 71 12.19 -25.81 -23.70
C ALA A 71 10.71 -25.80 -24.06
N THR A 72 9.89 -26.42 -23.22
CA THR A 72 8.44 -26.52 -23.43
C THR A 72 7.73 -25.14 -23.33
N PRO A 73 6.57 -24.94 -23.97
CA PRO A 73 5.79 -23.71 -23.86
C PRO A 73 5.45 -23.33 -22.42
N VAL A 74 5.26 -24.30 -21.55
CA VAL A 74 4.98 -24.11 -20.12
C VAL A 74 6.21 -23.49 -19.45
N LYS A 75 7.39 -24.07 -19.68
CA LYS A 75 8.65 -23.58 -19.07
C LYS A 75 9.01 -22.17 -19.55
N VAL A 76 8.83 -21.88 -20.84
CA VAL A 76 9.06 -20.53 -21.37
C VAL A 76 8.06 -19.54 -20.76
N ARG A 77 6.79 -19.93 -20.59
CA ARG A 77 5.76 -19.10 -19.98
C ARG A 77 6.06 -18.82 -18.51
N GLU A 78 6.48 -19.82 -17.74
CA GLU A 78 6.92 -19.67 -16.35
C GLU A 78 8.05 -18.65 -16.23
N ALA A 79 9.10 -18.78 -17.03
CA ALA A 79 10.21 -17.85 -17.04
C ALA A 79 9.75 -16.40 -17.36
N VAL A 80 8.83 -16.22 -18.31
CA VAL A 80 8.26 -14.89 -18.60
C VAL A 80 7.39 -14.36 -17.45
N GLN A 81 6.71 -15.24 -16.69
CA GLN A 81 5.93 -14.85 -15.50
C GLN A 81 6.84 -14.41 -14.35
N GLU A 82 7.94 -15.10 -14.12
CA GLU A 82 8.96 -14.73 -13.11
C GLU A 82 9.54 -13.33 -13.43
N LEU A 83 9.90 -13.08 -14.69
CA LEU A 83 10.30 -11.74 -15.14
C LEU A 83 9.23 -10.68 -14.91
N GLY A 84 7.95 -11.05 -14.99
CA GLY A 84 6.83 -10.18 -14.65
C GLY A 84 6.80 -9.81 -13.17
N ALA A 85 7.12 -10.74 -12.28
CA ALA A 85 7.24 -10.48 -10.84
C ALA A 85 8.42 -9.55 -10.53
N ASP A 86 9.56 -9.75 -11.18
CA ASP A 86 10.73 -8.89 -11.05
C ASP A 86 10.47 -7.47 -11.58
N ALA A 87 9.82 -7.35 -12.72
CA ALA A 87 9.40 -6.06 -13.28
C ALA A 87 8.44 -5.33 -12.34
N TRP A 88 7.52 -6.05 -11.66
CA TRP A 88 6.66 -5.49 -10.64
C TRP A 88 7.45 -5.00 -9.41
N ALA A 89 8.42 -5.77 -8.93
CA ALA A 89 9.32 -5.38 -7.84
C ALA A 89 10.15 -4.13 -8.22
N TYR A 90 10.64 -4.07 -9.47
CA TYR A 90 11.33 -2.89 -9.99
C TYR A 90 10.44 -1.64 -10.03
N ARG A 91 9.14 -1.81 -10.34
CA ARG A 91 8.15 -0.72 -10.37
C ARG A 91 7.97 -0.04 -9.01
N LYS A 92 8.19 -0.77 -7.89
CA LYS A 92 8.10 -0.22 -6.52
C LYS A 92 8.99 1.01 -6.33
N ARG A 93 10.13 1.09 -7.02
CA ARG A 93 11.06 2.23 -6.95
C ARG A 93 10.43 3.55 -7.39
N TYR A 94 9.39 3.49 -8.22
CA TYR A 94 8.68 4.65 -8.76
C TYR A 94 7.30 4.86 -8.14
N MET A 95 6.88 3.96 -7.25
CA MET A 95 5.60 4.12 -6.56
C MET A 95 5.71 5.24 -5.52
N LYS A 96 4.73 6.11 -5.55
CA LYS A 96 4.64 7.15 -4.52
C LYS A 96 4.18 6.50 -3.22
N PRO A 97 4.79 6.85 -2.08
CA PRO A 97 4.34 6.38 -0.77
C PRO A 97 2.84 6.65 -0.58
N LEU A 98 2.17 5.72 0.10
CA LEU A 98 0.72 5.74 0.27
C LEU A 98 0.23 7.06 0.92
N HIS A 99 0.93 7.54 1.96
CA HIS A 99 0.61 8.78 2.65
C HIS A 99 0.60 10.00 1.70
N ARG A 100 1.54 10.08 0.74
CA ARG A 100 1.57 11.17 -0.24
C ARG A 100 0.36 11.15 -1.16
N SER A 101 -0.09 9.99 -1.57
CA SER A 101 -1.27 9.82 -2.41
C SER A 101 -2.55 10.16 -1.64
N LEU A 102 -2.63 9.75 -0.37
CA LEU A 102 -3.73 10.04 0.54
C LEU A 102 -3.87 11.56 0.77
N VAL A 103 -2.80 12.25 1.16
CA VAL A 103 -2.83 13.70 1.40
C VAL A 103 -3.30 14.45 0.16
N ARG A 104 -2.79 14.08 -1.03
CA ARG A 104 -3.24 14.70 -2.29
C ARG A 104 -4.71 14.45 -2.57
N ALA A 105 -5.20 13.23 -2.38
CA ALA A 105 -6.60 12.88 -2.59
C ALA A 105 -7.52 13.63 -1.63
N PHE A 106 -7.14 13.73 -0.36
CA PHE A 106 -7.92 14.41 0.67
C PHE A 106 -7.96 15.93 0.46
N ARG A 107 -6.85 16.54 0.05
CA ARG A 107 -6.81 17.96 -0.32
C ARG A 107 -7.65 18.28 -1.55
N LYS A 108 -7.66 17.37 -2.53
CA LYS A 108 -8.43 17.57 -3.76
C LYS A 108 -9.94 17.52 -3.51
N HIS A 109 -10.39 16.75 -2.52
CA HIS A 109 -11.81 16.54 -2.23
C HIS A 109 -12.10 16.62 -0.72
N PRO A 110 -11.85 17.78 -0.05
CA PRO A 110 -11.88 17.89 1.41
C PRO A 110 -13.27 17.63 2.00
N PHE A 111 -14.34 17.96 1.30
CA PHE A 111 -15.73 17.78 1.76
C PHE A 111 -16.32 16.42 1.41
N ARG A 112 -15.58 15.58 0.65
CA ARG A 112 -16.04 14.25 0.29
C ARG A 112 -16.10 13.38 1.54
N PHE A 113 -17.10 12.52 1.61
CA PHE A 113 -17.21 11.48 2.63
C PHE A 113 -15.96 10.58 2.61
N PHE A 114 -15.42 10.34 3.80
CA PHE A 114 -14.28 9.44 4.01
C PHE A 114 -14.73 8.12 4.63
N ALA A 115 -15.27 8.16 5.83
CA ALA A 115 -15.72 6.99 6.58
C ALA A 115 -16.71 7.40 7.67
N ALA A 116 -17.45 6.42 8.19
CA ALA A 116 -18.33 6.61 9.34
C ALA A 116 -18.21 5.42 10.29
N ASP A 117 -18.43 5.68 11.57
CA ASP A 117 -18.63 4.67 12.61
C ASP A 117 -19.72 5.07 13.59
N ALA A 118 -20.19 4.11 14.38
CA ALA A 118 -21.30 4.33 15.33
C ALA A 118 -20.96 5.31 16.47
N LYS A 119 -19.67 5.49 16.81
CA LYS A 119 -19.22 6.34 17.92
C LYS A 119 -18.99 7.79 17.50
N ARG A 120 -18.42 8.01 16.33
CA ARG A 120 -18.00 9.34 15.84
C ARG A 120 -18.94 9.91 14.78
N GLY A 121 -19.83 9.10 14.21
CA GLY A 121 -20.60 9.49 13.04
C GLY A 121 -19.74 9.52 11.77
N SER A 122 -20.05 10.43 10.85
CA SER A 122 -19.33 10.54 9.57
C SER A 122 -18.14 11.50 9.67
N ALA A 123 -17.07 11.18 8.93
CA ALA A 123 -15.91 12.04 8.74
C ALA A 123 -15.75 12.39 7.25
N SER A 124 -15.36 13.64 6.96
CA SER A 124 -14.95 14.07 5.62
C SER A 124 -13.46 13.82 5.40
N CYS A 125 -13.03 13.82 4.14
CA CYS A 125 -11.61 13.69 3.78
C CYS A 125 -10.75 14.80 4.41
N GLY A 126 -11.26 16.05 4.45
CA GLY A 126 -10.56 17.17 5.10
C GLY A 126 -10.44 16.99 6.60
N GLY A 127 -11.54 16.61 7.27
CA GLY A 127 -11.53 16.31 8.71
C GLY A 127 -10.61 15.14 9.05
N ALA A 128 -10.61 14.10 8.23
CA ALA A 128 -9.71 12.96 8.36
C ALA A 128 -8.24 13.37 8.21
N LEU A 129 -7.92 14.24 7.24
CA LEU A 129 -6.55 14.75 7.04
C LEU A 129 -6.08 15.57 8.25
N VAL A 130 -6.90 16.50 8.73
CA VAL A 130 -6.57 17.31 9.92
C VAL A 130 -6.36 16.42 11.14
N GLY A 131 -7.27 15.47 11.40
CA GLY A 131 -7.15 14.51 12.48
C GLY A 131 -5.88 13.66 12.38
N THR A 132 -5.53 13.19 11.18
CA THR A 132 -4.32 12.43 10.91
C THR A 132 -3.07 13.25 11.23
N VAL A 133 -3.01 14.51 10.75
CA VAL A 133 -1.86 15.40 11.00
C VAL A 133 -1.74 15.71 12.50
N ALA A 134 -2.84 16.01 13.17
CA ALA A 134 -2.82 16.27 14.62
C ALA A 134 -2.33 15.05 15.42
N LEU A 135 -2.78 13.85 15.08
CA LEU A 135 -2.30 12.61 15.69
C LEU A 135 -0.82 12.36 15.39
N SER A 136 -0.37 12.59 14.16
CA SER A 136 1.03 12.37 13.76
C SER A 136 1.99 13.26 14.55
N GLN A 137 1.61 14.51 14.84
CA GLN A 137 2.44 15.44 15.63
C GLN A 137 2.69 14.94 17.05
N VAL A 138 1.67 14.37 17.71
CA VAL A 138 1.81 13.83 19.07
C VAL A 138 2.49 12.47 19.07
N LEU A 139 2.06 11.58 18.19
CA LEU A 139 2.54 10.20 18.16
C LEU A 139 3.97 10.07 17.63
N ARG A 140 4.46 11.04 16.86
CA ARG A 140 5.84 11.05 16.34
C ARG A 140 6.87 10.88 17.45
N HIS A 141 6.71 11.60 18.56
CA HIS A 141 7.64 11.53 19.71
C HIS A 141 7.49 10.20 20.47
N ARG A 142 6.27 9.64 20.54
CA ARG A 142 6.04 8.35 21.21
C ARG A 142 6.58 7.18 20.41
N TRP A 143 6.75 7.35 19.09
CA TRP A 143 7.24 6.34 18.16
C TRP A 143 8.72 6.52 17.78
N GLU A 144 9.44 7.37 18.50
CA GLU A 144 10.84 7.59 18.21
C GLU A 144 11.66 6.31 18.40
N GLY A 145 12.58 6.05 17.47
CA GLY A 145 13.41 4.84 17.47
C GLY A 145 12.68 3.52 17.15
N GLN A 146 11.43 3.56 16.65
CA GLN A 146 10.67 2.38 16.23
C GLN A 146 10.45 2.42 14.72
N GLU A 147 10.56 1.27 14.04
CA GLU A 147 10.19 1.11 12.65
C GLU A 147 8.71 0.70 12.53
N MET A 148 8.31 -0.32 13.32
CA MET A 148 6.96 -0.84 13.37
C MET A 148 6.24 -0.39 14.63
N VAL A 149 4.98 -0.04 14.52
CA VAL A 149 4.13 0.40 15.63
C VAL A 149 2.84 -0.41 15.65
N GLY A 150 2.46 -0.91 16.82
CA GLY A 150 1.26 -1.71 16.99
C GLY A 150 -0.01 -0.85 17.03
N ILE A 151 -1.05 -1.33 16.40
CA ILE A 151 -2.39 -0.72 16.43
C ILE A 151 -3.37 -1.81 16.80
N LEU A 152 -3.95 -1.71 18.00
CA LEU A 152 -4.94 -2.62 18.52
C LEU A 152 -6.25 -1.86 18.71
N MET A 153 -6.98 -1.68 17.63
CA MET A 153 -8.20 -0.86 17.57
C MET A 153 -9.32 -1.61 16.87
N PRO A 154 -10.58 -1.37 17.26
CA PRO A 154 -11.70 -1.84 16.46
C PRO A 154 -11.75 -1.11 15.11
N PRO A 155 -12.49 -1.61 14.11
CA PRO A 155 -12.65 -0.99 12.80
C PRO A 155 -13.46 0.32 12.91
N THR A 156 -12.78 1.41 13.29
CA THR A 156 -13.33 2.74 13.49
C THR A 156 -12.60 3.79 12.66
N VAL A 157 -13.25 4.96 12.52
CA VAL A 157 -12.60 6.14 11.91
C VAL A 157 -11.29 6.47 12.64
N ALA A 158 -11.30 6.41 13.96
CA ALA A 158 -10.11 6.69 14.78
C ALA A 158 -8.96 5.72 14.49
N GLY A 159 -9.26 4.41 14.39
CA GLY A 159 -8.27 3.40 14.01
C GLY A 159 -7.66 3.67 12.62
N ALA A 160 -8.47 4.08 11.65
CA ALA A 160 -7.98 4.47 10.33
C ALA A 160 -7.04 5.70 10.40
N LEU A 161 -7.40 6.73 11.20
CA LEU A 161 -6.56 7.91 11.36
C LEU A 161 -5.21 7.60 12.03
N VAL A 162 -5.17 6.68 12.99
CA VAL A 162 -3.92 6.20 13.62
C VAL A 162 -3.03 5.49 12.60
N ASN A 163 -3.60 4.63 11.75
CA ASN A 163 -2.86 4.00 10.65
C ASN A 163 -2.22 5.05 9.71
N TYR A 164 -2.98 6.08 9.34
CA TYR A 164 -2.46 7.15 8.48
C TYR A 164 -1.43 8.02 9.20
N ALA A 165 -1.59 8.26 10.50
CA ALA A 165 -0.60 8.97 11.30
C ALA A 165 0.75 8.21 11.36
N ALA A 166 0.71 6.88 11.51
CA ALA A 166 1.90 6.05 11.43
C ALA A 166 2.60 6.20 10.07
N LEU A 167 1.85 6.14 8.97
CA LEU A 167 2.39 6.32 7.62
C LEU A 167 2.97 7.73 7.40
N LEU A 168 2.36 8.79 7.95
CA LEU A 168 2.89 10.16 7.86
C LEU A 168 4.20 10.31 8.63
N THR A 169 4.34 9.63 9.75
CA THR A 169 5.58 9.65 10.56
C THR A 169 6.66 8.69 10.04
N GLY A 170 6.42 8.04 8.89
CA GLY A 170 7.35 7.09 8.29
C GLY A 170 7.43 5.76 9.03
N ARG A 171 6.42 5.42 9.84
CA ARG A 171 6.32 4.14 10.56
C ARG A 171 5.48 3.14 9.79
N VAL A 172 5.73 1.86 10.04
CA VAL A 172 4.93 0.76 9.51
C VAL A 172 3.84 0.41 10.52
N PRO A 173 2.54 0.68 10.22
CA PRO A 173 1.46 0.31 11.11
C PRO A 173 1.22 -1.21 11.04
N VAL A 174 1.28 -1.87 12.19
CA VAL A 174 0.94 -3.30 12.34
C VAL A 174 -0.40 -3.39 13.05
N ASN A 175 -1.45 -3.72 12.29
CA ASN A 175 -2.77 -3.93 12.87
C ASN A 175 -2.82 -5.29 13.56
N LEU A 176 -2.83 -5.27 14.89
CA LEU A 176 -2.89 -6.45 15.72
C LEU A 176 -4.32 -6.99 15.76
N ASN A 177 -4.45 -8.29 15.51
CA ASN A 177 -5.76 -8.93 15.54
C ASN A 177 -6.15 -9.24 16.99
N TYR A 178 -7.22 -8.64 17.46
CA TYR A 178 -7.75 -8.78 18.82
C TYR A 178 -8.52 -10.09 19.07
N THR A 179 -8.70 -10.92 18.04
CA THR A 179 -9.32 -12.25 18.18
C THR A 179 -8.30 -13.36 18.39
N LEU A 180 -7.01 -13.03 18.39
CA LEU A 180 -5.93 -13.99 18.64
C LEU A 180 -5.85 -14.35 20.13
N SER A 181 -5.23 -15.51 20.41
CA SER A 181 -4.81 -15.86 21.77
C SER A 181 -3.72 -14.89 22.26
N ALA A 182 -3.56 -14.76 23.57
CA ALA A 182 -2.51 -13.94 24.16
C ALA A 182 -1.10 -14.32 23.68
N GLU A 183 -0.84 -15.61 23.48
CA GLU A 183 0.43 -16.12 22.96
C GLU A 183 0.68 -15.67 21.52
N ALA A 184 -0.33 -15.79 20.65
CA ALA A 184 -0.21 -15.39 19.27
C ALA A 184 -0.05 -13.85 19.14
N LEU A 185 -0.73 -13.08 19.99
CA LEU A 185 -0.56 -11.63 20.07
C LEU A 185 0.87 -11.27 20.48
N ARG A 186 1.41 -11.93 21.53
CA ARG A 186 2.78 -11.74 21.98
C ARG A 186 3.79 -12.09 20.89
N SER A 187 3.61 -13.23 20.22
CA SER A 187 4.46 -13.63 19.10
C SER A 187 4.48 -12.61 17.96
N CYS A 188 3.33 -12.04 17.60
CA CYS A 188 3.26 -10.96 16.59
C CYS A 188 4.03 -9.71 17.04
N ILE A 189 3.90 -9.33 18.31
CA ILE A 189 4.59 -8.17 18.89
C ILE A 189 6.11 -8.37 18.85
N GLU A 190 6.57 -9.54 19.25
CA GLU A 190 8.00 -9.90 19.27
C GLU A 190 8.58 -9.96 17.86
N GLN A 191 7.93 -10.68 16.92
CA GLN A 191 8.39 -10.80 15.53
C GLN A 191 8.49 -9.45 14.81
N CYS A 192 7.57 -8.53 15.10
CA CYS A 192 7.58 -7.18 14.53
C CYS A 192 8.40 -6.18 15.34
N ASN A 193 9.06 -6.59 16.43
CA ASN A 193 9.81 -5.72 17.35
C ASN A 193 9.00 -4.47 17.76
N ILE A 194 7.73 -4.66 18.08
CA ILE A 194 6.82 -3.59 18.49
C ILE A 194 7.10 -3.23 19.93
N ARG A 195 7.34 -1.95 20.22
CA ARG A 195 7.57 -1.43 21.58
C ARG A 195 6.36 -0.71 22.13
N THR A 196 5.51 -0.16 21.26
CA THR A 196 4.31 0.56 21.68
C THR A 196 3.11 0.12 20.87
N VAL A 197 1.95 0.04 21.51
CA VAL A 197 0.66 -0.29 20.90
C VAL A 197 -0.33 0.83 21.16
N VAL A 198 -0.87 1.41 20.09
CA VAL A 198 -1.99 2.37 20.20
C VAL A 198 -3.30 1.62 20.30
N THR A 199 -4.10 1.97 21.29
CA THR A 199 -5.39 1.34 21.55
C THR A 199 -6.36 2.34 22.18
N SER A 200 -7.60 1.92 22.50
CA SER A 200 -8.55 2.69 23.29
C SER A 200 -8.80 2.03 24.64
N LYS A 201 -9.00 2.85 25.68
CA LYS A 201 -9.29 2.37 27.04
C LYS A 201 -10.50 1.44 27.05
N ALA A 202 -11.60 1.89 26.46
CA ALA A 202 -12.82 1.10 26.37
C ALA A 202 -12.64 -0.25 25.65
N PHE A 203 -11.73 -0.29 24.67
CA PHE A 203 -11.48 -1.50 23.89
C PHE A 203 -10.67 -2.54 24.68
N ILE A 204 -9.63 -2.11 25.40
CA ILE A 204 -8.87 -3.01 26.29
C ILE A 204 -9.74 -3.56 27.41
N GLU A 205 -10.53 -2.70 28.07
CA GLU A 205 -11.43 -3.11 29.14
C GLU A 205 -12.48 -4.12 28.67
N GLN A 206 -13.03 -3.91 27.47
CA GLN A 206 -13.99 -4.83 26.87
C GLN A 206 -13.39 -6.20 26.57
N LEU A 207 -12.17 -6.23 26.05
CA LEU A 207 -11.51 -7.47 25.60
C LEU A 207 -10.75 -8.17 26.73
N LYS A 208 -10.51 -7.50 27.86
CA LYS A 208 -9.66 -7.98 28.97
C LYS A 208 -8.31 -8.50 28.48
N LEU A 209 -7.75 -7.85 27.45
CA LEU A 209 -6.48 -8.24 26.87
C LEU A 209 -5.32 -7.63 27.66
N ASP A 210 -4.36 -8.47 27.99
CA ASP A 210 -3.06 -8.05 28.48
C ASP A 210 -2.12 -7.81 27.29
N VAL A 211 -1.64 -6.57 27.13
CA VAL A 211 -0.72 -6.18 26.07
C VAL A 211 0.68 -6.09 26.68
N PRO A 212 1.64 -6.95 26.28
CA PRO A 212 2.93 -7.10 26.95
C PRO A 212 3.93 -5.97 26.67
N VAL A 213 3.50 -4.85 26.10
CA VAL A 213 4.33 -3.68 25.78
C VAL A 213 3.59 -2.39 26.16
N GLU A 214 4.31 -1.26 26.11
CA GLU A 214 3.73 0.05 26.42
C GLU A 214 2.47 0.32 25.59
N THR A 215 1.37 0.66 26.26
CA THR A 215 0.12 1.02 25.60
C THR A 215 -0.06 2.53 25.57
N ILE A 216 -0.38 3.07 24.40
CA ILE A 216 -0.72 4.46 24.19
C ILE A 216 -2.23 4.56 24.02
N LEU A 217 -2.91 5.15 25.02
CA LEU A 217 -4.35 5.32 24.97
C LEU A 217 -4.73 6.49 24.05
N LEU A 218 -5.56 6.22 23.06
CA LEU A 218 -5.95 7.23 22.07
C LEU A 218 -6.73 8.38 22.70
N GLU A 219 -7.46 8.12 23.77
CA GLU A 219 -8.19 9.12 24.55
C GLU A 219 -7.24 10.16 25.18
N ASP A 220 -6.10 9.73 25.67
CA ASP A 220 -5.12 10.62 26.26
C ASP A 220 -4.36 11.42 25.20
N VAL A 221 -4.05 10.79 24.07
CA VAL A 221 -3.53 11.49 22.88
C VAL A 221 -4.54 12.55 22.41
N ALA A 222 -5.82 12.22 22.32
CA ALA A 222 -6.85 13.17 21.91
C ALA A 222 -7.02 14.36 22.89
N LYS A 223 -6.88 14.13 24.19
CA LYS A 223 -6.91 15.19 25.21
C LYS A 223 -5.69 16.12 25.11
N SER A 224 -4.51 15.58 24.77
CA SER A 224 -3.29 16.38 24.58
C SER A 224 -3.35 17.30 23.36
N ILE A 225 -4.25 17.00 22.40
CA ILE A 225 -4.44 17.83 21.20
C ILE A 225 -5.39 18.99 21.55
N GLY A 226 -4.84 20.08 22.03
CA GLY A 226 -5.59 21.32 22.32
C GLY A 226 -6.10 22.03 21.06
N ALA A 227 -6.88 23.09 21.25
CA ALA A 227 -7.45 23.88 20.13
C ALA A 227 -6.36 24.48 19.23
N VAL A 228 -5.27 24.96 19.81
CA VAL A 228 -4.13 25.53 19.08
C VAL A 228 -3.48 24.47 18.19
N ASN A 229 -3.26 23.26 18.70
CA ASN A 229 -2.69 22.15 17.94
C ASN A 229 -3.61 21.70 16.79
N LYS A 230 -4.94 21.72 17.00
CA LYS A 230 -5.92 21.44 15.94
C LYS A 230 -5.84 22.49 14.83
N LEU A 231 -5.74 23.77 15.19
CA LEU A 231 -5.60 24.85 14.20
C LEU A 231 -4.28 24.74 13.45
N ALA A 232 -3.17 24.51 14.15
CA ALA A 232 -1.87 24.26 13.53
C ALA A 232 -1.88 23.06 12.58
N ALA A 233 -2.51 21.96 12.99
CA ALA A 233 -2.69 20.77 12.14
C ALA A 233 -3.56 21.08 10.92
N ALA A 234 -4.60 21.89 11.05
CA ALA A 234 -5.44 22.29 9.91
C ALA A 234 -4.66 23.16 8.91
N LEU A 235 -3.88 24.12 9.39
CA LEU A 235 -3.01 24.93 8.55
C LEU A 235 -1.93 24.09 7.87
N ALA A 236 -1.27 23.21 8.61
CA ALA A 236 -0.29 22.27 8.05
C ALA A 236 -0.92 21.36 7.00
N ALA A 237 -2.08 20.77 7.31
CA ALA A 237 -2.81 19.91 6.38
C ALA A 237 -3.19 20.63 5.08
N ALA A 238 -3.51 21.92 5.12
CA ALA A 238 -3.89 22.69 3.96
C ALA A 238 -2.68 23.20 3.14
N LEU A 239 -1.66 23.73 3.80
CA LEU A 239 -0.63 24.57 3.21
C LEU A 239 0.72 23.90 3.02
N LEU A 240 1.15 23.01 3.95
CA LEU A 240 2.49 22.43 3.87
C LEU A 240 2.65 21.50 2.67
N PRO A 241 3.82 21.52 2.00
CA PRO A 241 4.12 20.51 0.99
C PRO A 241 4.02 19.09 1.58
N VAL A 242 3.53 18.13 0.80
CA VAL A 242 3.27 16.73 1.26
C VAL A 242 4.51 16.05 1.85
N GLY A 243 5.71 16.51 1.52
CA GLY A 243 6.96 15.98 2.07
C GLY A 243 7.32 16.49 3.46
N PHE A 244 6.60 17.49 3.99
CA PHE A 244 6.82 18.10 5.32
C PHE A 244 5.72 17.76 6.33
N LEU A 245 4.70 17.01 5.91
CA LEU A 245 3.67 16.45 6.78
C LEU A 245 4.13 15.14 7.41
#